data_70a0d872ad3559931fff3cf33c435607
#
_entry.id   70a0d872ad3559931fff3cf33c435607
#
_cell.length_a   1.000
_cell.length_b   1.000
_cell.length_c   1.000
_cell.angle_alpha   90.00
_cell.angle_beta   90.00
_cell.angle_gamma   90.00
#
_symmetry.space_group_name_H-M   'P 1'
#
loop_
_entity.id
_entity.type
_entity.pdbx_description
1 polymer ?
#
loop_
_entity_poly.entity_id
_entity_poly.type
_entity_poly.pdbx_seq_one_letter_code
_entity_poly.pdbx_strand_id
1 'polypeptide(L)'
;MRFLYTIFLSVIGMVSYGETPKKLENGVYHNESGARLIEIKNDTLKFLSCSSSSIEEGEKSYYPLAICKINEASNTFFEINSIERPEQSAFKDILITEEASSNNAPYEISFKVPNASIPIKFDVWCGTILYSGVIEKGKCTIVLNRNRINPPESFRFSFQPIFYVESNPAGQYFGVLYYMYPYEVNLDSEKSIVINLPNITDTLFDQYFLLGEYIQVVPHGIKWRGEYYKKF
;
A
#
# COMPACT_ATOMS: atom_id res chain seq x y z
N MET A 1 57.02 -49.07 5.44
CA MET A 1 56.87 -47.62 5.70
C MET A 1 55.37 -47.37 5.83
N ARG A 2 54.86 -47.35 7.08
CA ARG A 2 53.43 -47.14 7.38
C ARG A 2 53.28 -45.69 7.79
N PHE A 3 52.52 -44.90 7.02
CA PHE A 3 52.13 -43.53 7.40
C PHE A 3 50.90 -43.59 8.31
N LEU A 4 51.07 -43.18 9.55
CA LEU A 4 49.98 -42.91 10.50
C LEU A 4 49.40 -41.53 10.17
N TYR A 5 48.18 -41.45 9.69
CA TYR A 5 47.41 -40.18 9.63
C TYR A 5 46.73 -39.99 10.97
N THR A 6 47.22 -39.05 11.74
CA THR A 6 46.55 -38.57 12.93
C THR A 6 45.51 -37.54 12.51
N ILE A 7 44.23 -37.92 12.59
CA ILE A 7 43.12 -37.00 12.39
C ILE A 7 42.92 -36.23 13.68
N PHE A 8 43.28 -34.92 13.67
CA PHE A 8 42.89 -33.99 14.72
C PHE A 8 41.41 -33.63 14.49
N LEU A 9 40.54 -34.23 15.28
CA LEU A 9 39.15 -33.77 15.44
C LEU A 9 39.18 -32.58 16.43
N SER A 10 39.19 -31.35 15.84
CA SER A 10 38.90 -30.15 16.61
C SER A 10 37.39 -30.13 16.88
N VAL A 11 37.01 -30.55 18.07
CA VAL A 11 35.68 -30.28 18.63
C VAL A 11 35.60 -28.79 18.89
N ILE A 12 35.08 -28.04 17.93
CA ILE A 12 34.64 -26.69 18.15
C ILE A 12 33.40 -26.80 19.04
N GLY A 13 33.60 -26.64 20.34
CA GLY A 13 32.51 -26.48 21.29
C GLY A 13 31.70 -25.23 20.86
N MET A 14 30.59 -25.43 20.19
CA MET A 14 29.56 -24.41 20.07
C MET A 14 29.03 -24.19 21.49
N VAL A 15 29.60 -23.16 22.17
CA VAL A 15 28.94 -22.59 23.33
C VAL A 15 27.66 -21.97 22.82
N SER A 16 26.60 -22.73 22.81
CA SER A 16 25.25 -22.20 22.69
C SER A 16 25.02 -21.35 23.93
N TYR A 17 25.30 -20.06 23.83
CA TYR A 17 24.72 -19.09 24.74
C TYR A 17 23.21 -19.28 24.57
N GLY A 18 22.57 -19.90 25.53
CA GLY A 18 21.12 -20.00 25.62
C GLY A 18 20.57 -18.58 25.76
N GLU A 19 20.40 -17.90 24.64
CA GLU A 19 19.65 -16.66 24.63
C GLU A 19 18.23 -17.01 25.06
N THR A 20 17.81 -16.43 26.18
CA THR A 20 16.41 -16.48 26.59
C THR A 20 15.58 -15.99 25.40
N PRO A 21 14.54 -16.75 25.02
CA PRO A 21 13.70 -16.37 23.87
C PRO A 21 13.22 -14.95 24.07
N LYS A 22 13.62 -14.08 23.17
CA LYS A 22 13.20 -12.67 23.19
C LYS A 22 11.77 -12.62 22.70
N LYS A 23 10.85 -12.41 23.61
CA LYS A 23 9.44 -12.27 23.28
C LYS A 23 9.24 -10.92 22.59
N LEU A 24 8.56 -10.92 21.44
CA LEU A 24 8.08 -9.71 20.82
C LEU A 24 7.01 -9.08 21.74
N GLU A 25 7.32 -7.89 22.26
CA GLU A 25 6.47 -7.24 23.25
C GLU A 25 5.52 -6.25 22.58
N ASN A 26 4.31 -6.16 23.12
CA ASN A 26 3.38 -5.09 22.77
C ASN A 26 3.99 -3.73 23.12
N GLY A 27 3.73 -2.74 22.30
CA GLY A 27 4.21 -1.38 22.52
C GLY A 27 4.42 -0.60 21.24
N VAL A 28 4.96 0.60 21.42
CA VAL A 28 5.33 1.51 20.34
C VAL A 28 6.84 1.60 20.29
N TYR A 29 7.37 1.48 19.09
CA TYR A 29 8.78 1.52 18.77
C TYR A 29 9.05 2.63 17.77
N HIS A 30 10.02 3.48 18.02
CA HIS A 30 10.37 4.61 17.16
C HIS A 30 11.71 4.39 16.49
N ASN A 31 11.86 4.78 15.24
CA ASN A 31 13.18 4.92 14.64
C ASN A 31 13.91 6.15 15.22
N GLU A 32 15.19 6.30 14.94
CA GLU A 32 16.04 7.36 15.52
C GLU A 32 15.49 8.78 15.24
N SER A 33 14.97 9.02 14.04
CA SER A 33 14.38 10.31 13.68
C SER A 33 13.00 10.56 14.28
N GLY A 34 12.31 9.52 14.75
CA GLY A 34 10.91 9.57 15.14
C GLY A 34 9.92 9.82 13.99
N ALA A 35 10.39 9.71 12.73
CA ALA A 35 9.54 9.85 11.57
C ALA A 35 8.76 8.57 11.26
N ARG A 36 9.21 7.44 11.77
CA ARG A 36 8.59 6.13 11.58
C ARG A 36 8.35 5.43 12.90
N LEU A 37 7.21 4.76 13.00
CA LEU A 37 6.82 3.97 14.17
C LEU A 37 6.47 2.55 13.77
N ILE A 38 6.69 1.62 14.70
CA ILE A 38 6.08 0.30 14.71
C ILE A 38 5.21 0.21 15.97
N GLU A 39 3.90 0.05 15.80
CA GLU A 39 2.97 -0.28 16.88
C GLU A 39 2.69 -1.78 16.85
N ILE A 40 2.91 -2.47 17.98
CA ILE A 40 2.60 -3.88 18.14
C ILE A 40 1.52 -4.04 19.19
N LYS A 41 0.45 -4.71 18.80
CA LYS A 41 -0.66 -5.07 19.69
C LYS A 41 -1.10 -6.49 19.39
N ASN A 42 -0.88 -7.39 20.33
CA ASN A 42 -1.10 -8.82 20.19
C ASN A 42 -0.30 -9.42 19.01
N ASP A 43 -0.99 -9.95 17.98
CA ASP A 43 -0.42 -10.53 16.77
C ASP A 43 -0.43 -9.57 15.57
N THR A 44 -0.71 -8.29 15.82
CA THR A 44 -0.81 -7.26 14.78
C THR A 44 0.31 -6.24 14.93
N LEU A 45 0.95 -5.93 13.82
CA LEU A 45 1.94 -4.87 13.67
C LEU A 45 1.38 -3.80 12.73
N LYS A 46 1.44 -2.54 13.16
CA LYS A 46 1.22 -1.39 12.29
C LYS A 46 2.54 -0.69 12.06
N PHE A 47 2.88 -0.50 10.81
CA PHE A 47 3.98 0.35 10.40
C PHE A 47 3.43 1.71 10.00
N LEU A 48 3.94 2.77 10.64
CA LEU A 48 3.38 4.11 10.55
C LEU A 48 4.46 5.10 10.11
N SER A 49 4.06 6.11 9.34
CA SER A 49 4.91 7.25 8.96
C SER A 49 4.32 8.55 9.48
N CYS A 50 5.19 9.49 9.83
CA CYS A 50 4.80 10.84 10.23
C CYS A 50 4.40 11.65 8.99
N SER A 51 3.27 12.36 9.05
CA SER A 51 2.89 13.30 8.02
C SER A 51 3.79 14.53 8.05
N SER A 52 4.28 14.98 6.88
CA SER A 52 5.12 16.17 6.78
C SER A 52 4.40 17.45 7.23
N SER A 53 3.09 17.54 6.96
CA SER A 53 2.27 18.69 7.38
C SER A 53 2.14 18.82 8.89
N SER A 54 2.11 17.71 9.62
CA SER A 54 1.99 17.71 11.07
C SER A 54 3.28 18.13 11.80
N ILE A 55 4.43 18.04 11.13
CA ILE A 55 5.72 18.48 11.72
C ILE A 55 5.75 20.01 11.82
N GLU A 56 5.15 20.71 10.86
CA GLU A 56 5.08 22.18 10.84
C GLU A 56 4.13 22.72 11.92
N GLU A 57 3.08 21.96 12.29
CA GLU A 57 2.10 22.33 13.32
C GLU A 57 2.52 21.94 14.75
N GLY A 58 3.64 21.25 14.92
CA GLY A 58 4.17 20.86 16.23
C GLY A 58 3.52 19.62 16.85
N GLU A 59 2.45 19.07 16.25
CA GLU A 59 1.83 17.80 16.63
C GLU A 59 2.15 16.73 15.59
N LYS A 60 2.83 15.64 16.02
CA LYS A 60 3.13 14.52 15.11
C LYS A 60 1.87 13.69 14.85
N SER A 61 1.35 13.77 13.65
CA SER A 61 0.28 12.87 13.17
C SER A 61 0.89 11.74 12.36
N TYR A 62 0.48 10.50 12.63
CA TYR A 62 0.99 9.31 11.96
C TYR A 62 -0.11 8.63 11.16
N TYR A 63 0.24 8.14 9.97
CA TYR A 63 -0.65 7.37 9.12
C TYR A 63 -0.06 5.98 8.81
N PRO A 64 -0.91 4.96 8.57
CA PRO A 64 -0.44 3.61 8.34
C PRO A 64 0.20 3.46 6.95
N LEU A 65 1.41 2.89 6.91
CA LEU A 65 2.07 2.41 5.70
C LEU A 65 1.77 0.93 5.43
N ALA A 66 1.64 0.13 6.49
CA ALA A 66 1.21 -1.26 6.41
C ALA A 66 0.57 -1.71 7.72
N ILE A 67 -0.40 -2.62 7.62
CA ILE A 67 -0.98 -3.34 8.76
C ILE A 67 -0.76 -4.82 8.50
N CYS A 68 -0.02 -5.48 9.41
CA CYS A 68 0.46 -6.84 9.20
C CYS A 68 0.03 -7.76 10.34
N LYS A 69 -0.17 -9.03 10.00
CA LYS A 69 -0.19 -10.12 10.96
C LYS A 69 1.24 -10.57 11.24
N ILE A 70 1.52 -10.91 12.50
CA ILE A 70 2.81 -11.38 12.97
C ILE A 70 2.73 -12.89 13.19
N ASN A 71 3.70 -13.64 12.65
CA ASN A 71 3.90 -15.06 12.91
C ASN A 71 5.31 -15.28 13.45
N GLU A 72 5.44 -16.09 14.47
CA GLU A 72 6.75 -16.47 15.00
C GLU A 72 7.47 -17.41 14.02
N ALA A 73 8.65 -17.02 13.57
CA ALA A 73 9.50 -17.83 12.70
C ALA A 73 10.65 -18.47 13.47
N SER A 74 11.16 -17.78 14.50
CA SER A 74 12.17 -18.29 15.44
C SER A 74 12.16 -17.45 16.72
N ASN A 75 13.03 -17.80 17.69
CA ASN A 75 13.13 -17.07 18.95
C ASN A 75 13.42 -15.56 18.83
N THR A 76 13.94 -15.10 17.69
CA THR A 76 14.31 -13.70 17.47
C THR A 76 13.77 -13.12 16.18
N PHE A 77 13.25 -13.93 15.27
CA PHE A 77 12.68 -13.49 14.00
C PHE A 77 11.18 -13.75 13.94
N PHE A 78 10.45 -12.74 13.50
CA PHE A 78 9.01 -12.80 13.30
C PHE A 78 8.70 -12.42 11.86
N GLU A 79 7.95 -13.28 11.21
CA GLU A 79 7.45 -13.02 9.85
C GLU A 79 6.25 -12.09 9.92
N ILE A 80 6.25 -11.09 9.05
CA ILE A 80 5.15 -10.13 8.91
C ILE A 80 4.53 -10.22 7.52
N ASN A 81 3.21 -10.29 7.49
CA ASN A 81 2.42 -10.34 6.27
C ASN A 81 1.30 -9.32 6.35
N SER A 82 1.16 -8.48 5.33
CA SER A 82 0.05 -7.51 5.27
C SER A 82 -1.29 -8.24 5.32
N ILE A 83 -2.20 -7.72 6.15
CA ILE A 83 -3.56 -8.27 6.31
C ILE A 83 -4.40 -7.97 5.07
N GLU A 84 -4.17 -6.81 4.47
CA GLU A 84 -4.95 -6.32 3.35
C GLU A 84 -4.04 -5.60 2.35
N ARG A 85 -4.40 -5.64 1.10
CA ARG A 85 -3.74 -4.86 0.06
C ARG A 85 -4.28 -3.43 0.03
N PRO A 86 -3.46 -2.41 -0.26
CA PRO A 86 -3.91 -1.01 -0.32
C PRO A 86 -5.11 -0.79 -1.26
N GLU A 87 -5.14 -1.48 -2.40
CA GLU A 87 -6.24 -1.40 -3.36
C GLU A 87 -7.57 -1.92 -2.78
N GLN A 88 -7.53 -2.92 -1.91
CA GLN A 88 -8.74 -3.42 -1.24
C GLN A 88 -9.30 -2.36 -0.28
N SER A 89 -8.42 -1.66 0.43
CA SER A 89 -8.81 -0.51 1.26
C SER A 89 -9.40 0.62 0.43
N ALA A 90 -8.82 0.92 -0.73
CA ALA A 90 -9.29 1.98 -1.62
C ALA A 90 -10.73 1.76 -2.10
N PHE A 91 -11.10 0.50 -2.36
CA PHE A 91 -12.43 0.14 -2.84
C PHE A 91 -13.46 -0.14 -1.74
N LYS A 92 -13.08 -0.07 -0.47
CA LYS A 92 -14.05 -0.09 0.62
C LYS A 92 -14.96 1.13 0.55
N ASP A 93 -16.21 0.94 0.93
CA ASP A 93 -17.23 2.00 0.99
C ASP A 93 -17.42 2.76 -0.34
N ILE A 94 -17.06 2.10 -1.47
CA ILE A 94 -17.37 2.65 -2.79
C ILE A 94 -18.88 2.85 -2.92
N LEU A 95 -19.28 4.05 -3.31
CA LEU A 95 -20.67 4.36 -3.57
C LEU A 95 -20.86 4.63 -5.06
N ILE A 96 -21.69 3.80 -5.68
CA ILE A 96 -22.04 3.92 -7.09
C ILE A 96 -23.48 4.37 -7.18
N THR A 97 -23.71 5.51 -7.84
CA THR A 97 -25.04 6.07 -8.07
C THR A 97 -25.27 6.26 -9.55
N GLU A 98 -26.48 5.96 -10.00
CA GLU A 98 -26.93 6.19 -11.36
C GLU A 98 -27.69 7.52 -11.45
N GLU A 99 -27.34 8.33 -12.43
CA GLU A 99 -28.04 9.59 -12.73
C GLU A 99 -28.81 9.44 -14.02
N ALA A 100 -30.07 9.91 -14.05
CA ALA A 100 -30.87 9.88 -15.26
C ALA A 100 -30.18 10.68 -16.39
N SER A 101 -29.98 10.05 -17.54
CA SER A 101 -29.45 10.68 -18.74
C SER A 101 -30.57 10.87 -19.75
N SER A 102 -30.51 11.95 -20.53
CA SER A 102 -31.45 12.08 -21.67
C SER A 102 -31.10 11.06 -22.75
N ASN A 103 -32.10 10.57 -23.48
CA ASN A 103 -31.93 9.52 -24.51
C ASN A 103 -30.86 9.78 -25.57
N ASN A 104 -30.43 11.03 -25.74
CA ASN A 104 -29.39 11.45 -26.70
C ASN A 104 -28.10 11.96 -26.03
N ALA A 105 -28.00 11.96 -24.69
CA ALA A 105 -26.80 12.39 -24.02
C ALA A 105 -25.67 11.34 -24.15
N PRO A 106 -24.41 11.76 -24.20
CA PRO A 106 -23.29 10.83 -24.11
C PRO A 106 -23.37 10.06 -22.80
N TYR A 107 -22.85 8.84 -22.80
CA TYR A 107 -22.71 8.07 -21.57
C TYR A 107 -21.53 8.61 -20.78
N GLU A 108 -21.74 8.98 -19.52
CA GLU A 108 -20.74 9.59 -18.68
C GLU A 108 -20.44 8.76 -17.43
N ILE A 109 -19.16 8.61 -17.12
CA ILE A 109 -18.68 8.04 -15.86
C ILE A 109 -17.95 9.15 -15.12
N SER A 110 -18.50 9.54 -13.99
CA SER A 110 -17.90 10.55 -13.10
C SER A 110 -17.26 9.90 -11.88
N PHE A 111 -15.98 10.15 -11.67
CA PHE A 111 -15.25 9.74 -10.47
C PHE A 111 -15.17 10.91 -9.50
N LYS A 112 -15.43 10.65 -8.22
CA LYS A 112 -15.28 11.59 -7.10
C LYS A 112 -14.30 10.99 -6.09
N VAL A 113 -13.26 11.74 -5.74
CA VAL A 113 -12.23 11.37 -4.76
C VAL A 113 -12.10 12.53 -3.77
N PRO A 114 -12.99 12.62 -2.78
CA PRO A 114 -13.12 13.81 -1.94
C PRO A 114 -11.92 14.03 -1.00
N ASN A 115 -11.17 12.97 -0.69
CA ASN A 115 -10.13 12.97 0.34
C ASN A 115 -8.70 12.90 -0.22
N ALA A 116 -8.53 13.10 -1.54
CA ALA A 116 -7.21 13.21 -2.15
C ALA A 116 -7.04 14.57 -2.82
N SER A 117 -5.86 15.16 -2.64
CA SER A 117 -5.45 16.43 -3.25
C SER A 117 -4.50 16.25 -4.43
N ILE A 118 -3.79 15.11 -4.49
CA ILE A 118 -2.88 14.80 -5.58
C ILE A 118 -3.65 14.46 -6.88
N PRO A 119 -3.07 14.74 -8.05
CA PRO A 119 -3.65 14.32 -9.32
C PRO A 119 -3.70 12.81 -9.44
N ILE A 120 -4.87 12.27 -9.81
CA ILE A 120 -5.11 10.82 -9.96
C ILE A 120 -5.63 10.56 -11.37
N LYS A 121 -4.96 9.65 -12.09
CA LYS A 121 -5.40 9.17 -13.38
C LYS A 121 -6.34 7.98 -13.17
N PHE A 122 -7.48 8.03 -13.86
CA PHE A 122 -8.40 6.89 -13.99
C PHE A 122 -8.32 6.33 -15.40
N ASP A 123 -8.26 5.02 -15.48
CA ASP A 123 -8.36 4.24 -16.72
C ASP A 123 -9.63 3.39 -16.66
N VAL A 124 -10.47 3.50 -17.69
CA VAL A 124 -11.77 2.79 -17.81
C VAL A 124 -11.74 1.93 -19.06
N TRP A 125 -11.97 0.64 -18.89
CA TRP A 125 -12.06 -0.33 -19.98
C TRP A 125 -13.53 -0.74 -20.20
N CYS A 126 -14.03 -0.42 -21.40
CA CYS A 126 -15.31 -0.91 -21.89
C CYS A 126 -15.03 -1.93 -22.99
N GLY A 127 -15.06 -3.22 -22.66
CA GLY A 127 -14.57 -4.27 -23.54
C GLY A 127 -13.08 -4.07 -23.85
N THR A 128 -12.73 -3.84 -25.11
CA THR A 128 -11.36 -3.60 -25.57
C THR A 128 -10.97 -2.12 -25.65
N ILE A 129 -11.92 -1.21 -25.42
CA ILE A 129 -11.69 0.23 -25.55
C ILE A 129 -11.27 0.81 -24.21
N LEU A 130 -10.15 1.55 -24.21
CA LEU A 130 -9.63 2.25 -23.07
C LEU A 130 -9.97 3.74 -23.17
N TYR A 131 -10.54 4.26 -22.08
CA TYR A 131 -10.74 5.69 -21.84
C TYR A 131 -9.95 6.10 -20.63
N SER A 132 -9.41 7.31 -20.64
CA SER A 132 -8.63 7.83 -19.49
C SER A 132 -9.06 9.24 -19.14
N GLY A 133 -8.98 9.56 -17.87
CA GLY A 133 -9.22 10.90 -17.35
C GLY A 133 -8.35 11.15 -16.11
N VAL A 134 -8.11 12.43 -15.81
CA VAL A 134 -7.33 12.85 -14.65
C VAL A 134 -8.24 13.62 -13.71
N ILE A 135 -8.21 13.23 -12.43
CA ILE A 135 -8.83 14.03 -11.37
C ILE A 135 -7.86 15.13 -10.98
N GLU A 136 -8.34 16.33 -11.17
CA GLU A 136 -7.80 17.53 -10.58
C GLU A 136 -8.92 18.17 -9.74
N LYS A 137 -8.67 18.39 -8.44
CA LYS A 137 -9.69 18.95 -7.52
C LYS A 137 -10.90 18.05 -7.25
N GLY A 138 -10.66 16.75 -7.06
CA GLY A 138 -11.62 15.81 -6.49
C GLY A 138 -12.69 15.24 -7.42
N LYS A 139 -12.76 15.65 -8.69
CA LYS A 139 -13.72 15.09 -9.67
C LYS A 139 -13.11 14.98 -11.07
N CYS A 140 -13.49 13.92 -11.78
CA CYS A 140 -13.23 13.73 -13.21
C CYS A 140 -14.46 13.10 -13.87
N THR A 141 -14.78 13.50 -15.10
CA THR A 141 -15.84 12.87 -15.90
C THR A 141 -15.24 12.35 -17.18
N ILE A 142 -15.45 11.06 -17.44
CA ILE A 142 -15.04 10.38 -18.66
C ILE A 142 -16.28 10.18 -19.51
N VAL A 143 -16.25 10.70 -20.75
CA VAL A 143 -17.34 10.62 -21.72
C VAL A 143 -17.08 9.45 -22.65
N LEU A 144 -18.01 8.50 -22.68
CA LEU A 144 -17.95 7.33 -23.56
C LEU A 144 -18.67 7.61 -24.87
N ASN A 145 -18.04 7.23 -25.99
CA ASN A 145 -18.63 7.41 -27.31
C ASN A 145 -19.63 6.30 -27.59
N ARG A 146 -20.94 6.62 -27.57
CA ARG A 146 -22.04 5.67 -27.85
C ARG A 146 -21.95 4.98 -29.22
N ASN A 147 -21.39 5.64 -30.23
CA ASN A 147 -21.27 5.05 -31.57
C ASN A 147 -20.24 3.92 -31.65
N ARG A 148 -19.40 3.76 -30.63
CA ARG A 148 -18.38 2.72 -30.56
C ARG A 148 -18.65 1.65 -29.50
N ILE A 149 -19.66 1.87 -28.68
CA ILE A 149 -19.98 1.00 -27.56
C ILE A 149 -21.48 0.78 -27.61
N ASN A 150 -21.93 -0.46 -27.87
CA ASN A 150 -23.20 -0.90 -27.30
C ASN A 150 -23.10 -0.70 -25.83
N PRO A 151 -24.12 -0.15 -25.09
CA PRO A 151 -24.00 0.06 -23.67
C PRO A 151 -23.38 -1.20 -23.05
N PRO A 152 -22.20 -1.11 -22.47
CA PRO A 152 -21.52 -2.29 -21.96
C PRO A 152 -22.34 -2.81 -20.78
N GLU A 153 -22.55 -4.12 -20.72
CA GLU A 153 -23.16 -4.75 -19.55
C GLU A 153 -22.32 -4.52 -18.29
N SER A 154 -21.00 -4.29 -18.48
CA SER A 154 -20.07 -3.92 -17.41
C SER A 154 -18.89 -3.12 -17.95
N PHE A 155 -18.22 -2.41 -17.08
CA PHE A 155 -16.90 -1.83 -17.34
C PHE A 155 -15.96 -2.08 -16.15
N ARG A 156 -14.66 -2.02 -16.41
CA ARG A 156 -13.63 -2.07 -15.38
C ARG A 156 -12.90 -0.75 -15.32
N PHE A 157 -12.52 -0.33 -14.14
CA PHE A 157 -11.66 0.84 -13.98
C PHE A 157 -10.52 0.56 -13.01
N SER A 158 -9.42 1.27 -13.20
CA SER A 158 -8.32 1.36 -12.23
C SER A 158 -7.91 2.81 -12.07
N PHE A 159 -7.10 3.08 -11.05
CA PHE A 159 -6.56 4.41 -10.81
C PHE A 159 -5.08 4.33 -10.42
N GLN A 160 -4.37 5.42 -10.66
CA GLN A 160 -2.97 5.58 -10.29
C GLN A 160 -2.67 7.05 -9.99
N PRO A 161 -1.79 7.35 -9.03
CA PRO A 161 -1.34 8.70 -8.79
C PRO A 161 -0.47 9.17 -9.97
N ILE A 162 -0.57 10.45 -10.31
CA ILE A 162 0.36 11.09 -11.24
C ILE A 162 1.43 11.76 -10.40
N PHE A 163 2.59 11.13 -10.28
CA PHE A 163 3.76 11.78 -9.74
C PHE A 163 4.44 12.55 -10.85
N TYR A 164 4.54 13.85 -10.69
CA TYR A 164 5.48 14.65 -11.49
C TYR A 164 6.87 14.28 -11.03
N VAL A 165 7.51 13.37 -11.75
CA VAL A 165 8.92 13.08 -11.53
C VAL A 165 9.67 14.29 -12.09
N GLU A 166 10.21 15.14 -11.22
CA GLU A 166 11.24 16.07 -11.63
C GLU A 166 12.34 15.25 -12.29
N SER A 167 12.65 15.56 -13.54
CA SER A 167 13.65 14.82 -14.29
C SER A 167 14.98 14.90 -13.55
N ASN A 168 15.43 13.77 -13.01
CA ASN A 168 16.80 13.62 -12.58
C ASN A 168 17.70 13.96 -13.79
N PRO A 169 18.76 14.79 -13.64
CA PRO A 169 19.68 15.14 -14.73
C PRO A 169 20.29 13.92 -15.46
N ALA A 170 20.24 12.74 -14.86
CA ALA A 170 20.67 11.47 -15.45
C ALA A 170 19.59 10.78 -16.31
N GLY A 171 18.40 11.35 -16.49
CA GLY A 171 17.33 10.77 -17.33
C GLY A 171 16.72 9.45 -16.82
N GLN A 172 16.98 9.09 -15.57
CA GLN A 172 16.38 7.89 -14.95
C GLN A 172 15.07 8.28 -14.28
N TYR A 173 13.98 7.74 -14.80
CA TYR A 173 12.65 7.87 -14.21
C TYR A 173 12.49 6.83 -13.11
N PHE A 174 12.43 7.25 -11.86
CA PHE A 174 11.96 6.42 -10.76
C PHE A 174 10.46 6.63 -10.59
N GLY A 175 9.67 6.05 -11.49
CA GLY A 175 8.22 5.98 -11.33
C GLY A 175 7.88 4.68 -10.62
N VAL A 176 7.39 4.75 -9.39
CA VAL A 176 6.68 3.62 -8.79
C VAL A 176 5.29 3.61 -9.40
N LEU A 177 5.09 2.78 -10.42
CA LEU A 177 3.77 2.53 -11.02
C LEU A 177 2.98 1.66 -10.05
N TYR A 178 2.12 2.26 -9.25
CA TYR A 178 1.11 1.53 -8.50
C TYR A 178 -0.02 1.15 -9.46
N TYR A 179 0.03 -0.08 -9.98
CA TYR A 179 -1.10 -0.67 -10.67
C TYR A 179 -2.11 -1.12 -9.61
N MET A 180 -3.17 -0.34 -9.43
CA MET A 180 -4.31 -0.80 -8.66
C MET A 180 -5.12 -1.79 -9.49
N TYR A 181 -5.58 -2.89 -8.88
CA TYR A 181 -6.40 -3.88 -9.56
C TYR A 181 -7.69 -3.25 -10.09
N PRO A 182 -8.12 -3.64 -11.29
CA PRO A 182 -9.35 -3.09 -11.84
C PRO A 182 -10.57 -3.52 -11.01
N TYR A 183 -11.43 -2.56 -10.73
CA TYR A 183 -12.74 -2.77 -10.13
C TYR A 183 -13.78 -2.88 -11.23
N GLU A 184 -14.64 -3.93 -11.19
CA GLU A 184 -15.67 -4.15 -12.18
C GLU A 184 -17.02 -3.57 -11.71
N VAL A 185 -17.67 -2.82 -12.60
CA VAL A 185 -19.00 -2.25 -12.38
C VAL A 185 -19.97 -2.85 -13.37
N ASN A 186 -21.01 -3.50 -12.88
CA ASN A 186 -22.12 -3.98 -13.69
C ASN A 186 -23.11 -2.85 -13.95
N LEU A 187 -23.62 -2.78 -15.16
CA LEU A 187 -24.52 -1.73 -15.62
C LEU A 187 -25.87 -2.33 -16.00
N ASP A 188 -26.93 -1.83 -15.36
CA ASP A 188 -28.30 -2.25 -15.67
C ASP A 188 -29.00 -1.27 -16.61
N SER A 189 -28.38 -0.15 -17.01
CA SER A 189 -29.08 0.89 -17.75
C SER A 189 -28.19 1.83 -18.56
N GLU A 190 -28.83 2.58 -19.47
CA GLU A 190 -28.22 3.67 -20.25
C GLU A 190 -27.95 4.96 -19.44
N LYS A 191 -27.87 4.89 -18.13
CA LYS A 191 -27.72 6.04 -17.25
C LYS A 191 -26.26 6.41 -17.09
N SER A 192 -26.00 7.70 -16.86
CA SER A 192 -24.70 8.16 -16.40
C SER A 192 -24.42 7.67 -14.97
N ILE A 193 -23.16 7.40 -14.67
CA ILE A 193 -22.75 6.81 -13.40
C ILE A 193 -21.82 7.77 -12.64
N VAL A 194 -22.06 7.88 -11.35
CA VAL A 194 -21.17 8.56 -10.42
C VAL A 194 -20.57 7.54 -9.45
N ILE A 195 -19.25 7.45 -9.43
CA ILE A 195 -18.47 6.57 -8.56
C ILE A 195 -17.75 7.44 -7.53
N ASN A 196 -18.14 7.28 -6.28
CA ASN A 196 -17.49 7.97 -5.16
C ASN A 196 -16.54 7.01 -4.43
N LEU A 197 -15.29 7.40 -4.26
CA LEU A 197 -14.19 6.63 -3.68
C LEU A 197 -13.62 7.36 -2.46
N PRO A 198 -14.30 7.33 -1.30
CA PRO A 198 -13.94 8.12 -0.13
C PRO A 198 -12.61 7.68 0.51
N ASN A 199 -12.21 6.44 0.30
CA ASN A 199 -11.00 5.88 0.92
C ASN A 199 -9.72 6.08 0.09
N ILE A 200 -9.83 6.70 -1.08
CA ILE A 200 -8.64 7.17 -1.80
C ILE A 200 -8.19 8.49 -1.16
N THR A 201 -7.03 8.44 -0.52
CA THR A 201 -6.37 9.57 0.14
C THR A 201 -4.96 9.74 -0.41
N ASP A 202 -4.34 10.89 -0.17
CA ASP A 202 -2.95 11.11 -0.58
C ASP A 202 -2.00 10.08 0.03
N THR A 203 -2.26 9.65 1.26
CA THR A 203 -1.44 8.66 1.98
C THR A 203 -1.68 7.21 1.56
N LEU A 204 -2.74 6.92 0.80
CA LEU A 204 -3.00 5.57 0.28
C LEU A 204 -1.83 5.08 -0.59
N PHE A 205 -1.25 5.97 -1.38
CA PHE A 205 -0.18 5.65 -2.33
C PHE A 205 1.18 5.43 -1.68
N ASP A 206 1.31 5.75 -0.40
CA ASP A 206 2.51 5.45 0.41
C ASP A 206 2.44 4.06 1.05
N GLN A 207 1.29 3.40 0.98
CA GLN A 207 1.09 2.11 1.64
C GLN A 207 1.88 0.99 0.96
N TYR A 208 2.34 0.04 1.78
CA TYR A 208 3.08 -1.14 1.34
C TYR A 208 2.21 -2.39 1.43
N PHE A 209 2.44 -3.31 0.51
CA PHE A 209 2.01 -4.69 0.66
C PHE A 209 3.23 -5.55 0.98
N LEU A 210 3.31 -6.04 2.21
CA LEU A 210 4.41 -6.86 2.72
C LEU A 210 3.99 -8.32 2.70
N LEU A 211 4.85 -9.19 2.20
CA LEU A 211 4.62 -10.62 2.16
C LEU A 211 5.94 -11.36 2.45
N GLY A 212 5.95 -12.16 3.51
CA GLY A 212 7.13 -12.95 3.89
C GLY A 212 8.31 -12.11 4.33
N GLU A 213 8.10 -10.90 4.85
CA GLU A 213 9.17 -10.09 5.42
C GLU A 213 9.41 -10.44 6.89
N TYR A 214 10.62 -10.17 7.37
CA TYR A 214 11.03 -10.51 8.72
C TYR A 214 11.43 -9.29 9.51
N ILE A 215 10.96 -9.21 10.75
CA ILE A 215 11.48 -8.33 11.79
C ILE A 215 12.34 -9.15 12.74
N GLN A 216 13.41 -8.54 13.25
CA GLN A 216 14.29 -9.13 14.26
C GLN A 216 14.12 -8.43 15.59
N VAL A 217 13.83 -9.20 16.64
CA VAL A 217 13.85 -8.69 18.02
C VAL A 217 15.29 -8.65 18.49
N VAL A 218 15.70 -7.48 18.95
CA VAL A 218 17.06 -7.20 19.47
C VAL A 218 16.95 -6.60 20.88
N PRO A 219 18.05 -6.45 21.63
CA PRO A 219 18.00 -5.76 22.93
C PRO A 219 17.36 -4.36 22.79
N HIS A 220 16.31 -4.12 23.58
CA HIS A 220 15.58 -2.84 23.66
C HIS A 220 14.86 -2.38 22.39
N GLY A 221 14.63 -3.28 21.41
CA GLY A 221 13.94 -2.86 20.18
C GLY A 221 13.78 -3.92 19.12
N ILE A 222 13.55 -3.43 17.91
CA ILE A 222 13.31 -4.21 16.72
C ILE A 222 14.22 -3.70 15.61
N LYS A 223 14.75 -4.61 14.79
CA LYS A 223 15.37 -4.28 13.50
C LYS A 223 14.47 -4.70 12.36
N TRP A 224 14.27 -3.81 11.40
CA TRP A 224 13.55 -4.09 10.16
C TRP A 224 14.14 -3.28 9.00
N ARG A 225 14.38 -3.95 7.86
CA ARG A 225 14.97 -3.33 6.65
C ARG A 225 16.23 -2.50 6.92
N GLY A 226 17.05 -2.94 7.88
CA GLY A 226 18.29 -2.26 8.25
C GLY A 226 18.11 -1.10 9.27
N GLU A 227 16.90 -0.66 9.53
CA GLU A 227 16.58 0.35 10.54
C GLU A 227 16.39 -0.27 11.93
N TYR A 228 16.78 0.48 12.96
CA TYR A 228 16.55 0.13 14.36
C TYR A 228 15.41 0.96 14.94
N TYR A 229 14.46 0.29 15.58
CA TYR A 229 13.31 0.86 16.25
C TYR A 229 13.42 0.57 17.74
N LYS A 230 13.59 1.62 18.53
CA LYS A 230 13.71 1.54 19.99
C LYS A 230 12.33 1.55 20.63
N LYS A 231 12.12 0.68 21.62
CA LYS A 231 10.89 0.68 22.44
C LYS A 231 10.87 1.91 23.36
N PHE A 232 9.73 2.57 23.42
CA PHE A 232 9.44 3.63 24.38
C PHE A 232 8.84 3.06 25.65
#